data_6c72983638fccf953f059016886d4e31
#
_entry.id   6c72983638fccf953f059016886d4e31
#
_cell.length_a   1.000
_cell.length_b   1.000
_cell.length_c   1.000
_cell.angle_alpha   90.00
_cell.angle_beta   90.00
_cell.angle_gamma   90.00
#
_symmetry.space_group_name_H-M   'P 1'
#
loop_
_entity.id
_entity.type
_entity.pdbx_description
1 polymer ?
#
loop_
_entity_poly.entity_id
_entity_poly.type
_entity_poly.pdbx_seq_one_letter_code
_entity_poly.pdbx_strand_id
1 'polypeptide(L)'
;FILAIVQLYIWVKEIETHSHLSKKSAKFASVALLLIPLLVAWLFPTVSLDSTTVAAKGYHFPLAAENDATTQTQEGTTVQYLKPDSSIYFTKSAYQSQMREIANHYLAEDQIIVTSENYMEVMEAIYDYPTEFSGKTVEMVGFVYNDPDNAHQQFIFRFGIIHCIADSGVYGLLSTGSDTPFSYNTWVKAKGI
;
A
#
# COMPACT_ATOMS: atom_id res chain seq x y z
N PHE A 1 -15.42 -2.47 21.07
CA PHE A 1 -16.41 -3.53 21.33
C PHE A 1 -16.60 -3.75 22.84
N ILE A 2 -15.55 -4.03 23.60
CA ILE A 2 -15.60 -4.25 25.06
C ILE A 2 -16.17 -3.02 25.78
N LEU A 3 -15.73 -1.82 25.46
CA LEU A 3 -16.25 -0.58 26.04
C LEU A 3 -17.74 -0.38 25.78
N ALA A 4 -18.23 -0.73 24.59
CA ALA A 4 -19.65 -0.64 24.27
C ALA A 4 -20.48 -1.64 25.10
N ILE A 5 -19.99 -2.86 25.30
CA ILE A 5 -20.63 -3.87 26.15
C ILE A 5 -20.67 -3.40 27.62
N VAL A 6 -19.55 -2.86 28.12
CA VAL A 6 -19.45 -2.31 29.47
C VAL A 6 -20.44 -1.15 29.65
N GLN A 7 -20.51 -0.25 28.68
CA GLN A 7 -21.43 0.88 28.69
C GLN A 7 -22.89 0.42 28.71
N LEU A 8 -23.23 -0.58 27.90
CA LEU A 8 -24.56 -1.17 27.85
C LEU A 8 -24.91 -1.86 29.16
N TYR A 9 -23.96 -2.58 29.77
CA TYR A 9 -24.12 -3.20 31.09
C TYR A 9 -24.38 -2.18 32.18
N ILE A 10 -23.61 -1.07 32.22
CA ILE A 10 -23.77 0.04 33.16
C ILE A 10 -25.18 0.66 33.00
N TRP A 11 -25.61 0.83 31.74
CA TRP A 11 -26.94 1.39 31.46
C TRP A 11 -28.08 0.47 31.89
N VAL A 12 -27.98 -0.84 31.62
CA VAL A 12 -28.99 -1.85 32.00
C VAL A 12 -29.08 -2.01 33.51
N LYS A 13 -27.96 -1.90 34.22
CA LYS A 13 -27.91 -2.04 35.69
C LYS A 13 -28.32 -0.78 36.44
N GLU A 14 -28.67 0.31 35.75
CA GLU A 14 -29.04 1.59 36.36
C GLU A 14 -28.00 2.09 37.40
N ILE A 15 -26.74 1.77 37.16
CA ILE A 15 -25.66 2.26 38.02
C ILE A 15 -25.64 3.78 37.92
N GLU A 16 -25.83 4.46 39.07
CA GLU A 16 -25.77 5.92 39.14
C GLU A 16 -24.40 6.42 38.73
N THR A 17 -24.28 6.79 37.48
CA THR A 17 -23.11 7.54 36.99
C THR A 17 -23.46 9.02 37.07
N HIS A 18 -22.53 9.83 37.55
CA HIS A 18 -22.62 11.29 37.50
C HIS A 18 -22.58 11.75 36.03
N SER A 19 -23.70 11.57 35.34
CA SER A 19 -23.88 11.98 33.96
C SER A 19 -24.55 13.34 33.94
N HIS A 20 -23.94 14.31 33.29
CA HIS A 20 -24.53 15.64 33.05
C HIS A 20 -25.76 15.58 32.11
N LEU A 21 -26.10 14.42 31.58
CA LEU A 21 -27.26 14.19 30.72
C LEU A 21 -28.49 13.85 31.56
N SER A 22 -29.30 14.86 31.86
CA SER A 22 -30.50 14.72 32.71
C SER A 22 -31.69 14.06 32.01
N LYS A 23 -31.77 14.15 30.68
CA LYS A 23 -32.89 13.62 29.89
C LYS A 23 -32.62 12.22 29.36
N LYS A 24 -33.59 11.30 29.48
CA LYS A 24 -33.49 9.92 28.94
C LYS A 24 -33.21 9.90 27.43
N SER A 25 -33.81 10.84 26.68
CA SER A 25 -33.54 10.99 25.23
C SER A 25 -32.09 11.36 24.92
N ALA A 26 -31.47 12.19 25.75
CA ALA A 26 -30.05 12.56 25.56
C ALA A 26 -29.10 11.40 25.85
N LYS A 27 -29.40 10.57 26.85
CA LYS A 27 -28.68 9.33 27.15
C LYS A 27 -28.77 8.34 25.97
N PHE A 28 -29.98 8.15 25.43
CA PHE A 28 -30.19 7.29 24.26
C PHE A 28 -29.44 7.82 23.03
N ALA A 29 -29.53 9.11 22.75
CA ALA A 29 -28.80 9.73 21.63
C ALA A 29 -27.29 9.56 21.78
N SER A 30 -26.75 9.70 22.98
CA SER A 30 -25.31 9.50 23.24
C SER A 30 -24.86 8.06 22.98
N VAL A 31 -25.65 7.06 23.41
CA VAL A 31 -25.38 5.65 23.14
C VAL A 31 -25.53 5.34 21.65
N ALA A 32 -26.56 5.85 21.00
CA ALA A 32 -26.77 5.68 19.58
C ALA A 32 -25.60 6.27 18.77
N LEU A 33 -25.15 7.48 19.11
CA LEU A 33 -24.00 8.13 18.47
C LEU A 33 -22.70 7.29 18.58
N LEU A 34 -22.51 6.63 19.72
CA LEU A 34 -21.36 5.76 19.96
C LEU A 34 -21.47 4.42 19.21
N LEU A 35 -22.68 3.91 19.01
CA LEU A 35 -22.91 2.66 18.30
C LEU A 35 -22.90 2.81 16.78
N ILE A 36 -23.26 3.97 16.24
CA ILE A 36 -23.30 4.22 14.79
C ILE A 36 -21.96 3.84 14.10
N PRO A 37 -20.78 4.32 14.52
CA PRO A 37 -19.53 3.95 13.85
C PRO A 37 -19.23 2.45 13.93
N LEU A 38 -19.62 1.78 15.00
CA LEU A 38 -19.46 0.33 15.13
C LEU A 38 -20.39 -0.42 14.16
N LEU A 39 -21.62 0.02 14.01
CA LEU A 39 -22.57 -0.54 13.06
C LEU A 39 -22.12 -0.29 11.62
N VAL A 40 -21.64 0.90 11.33
CA VAL A 40 -21.07 1.23 10.01
C VAL A 40 -19.89 0.32 9.71
N ALA A 41 -18.94 0.17 10.64
CA ALA A 41 -17.78 -0.70 10.46
C ALA A 41 -18.15 -2.20 10.27
N TRP A 42 -19.29 -2.62 10.80
CA TRP A 42 -19.76 -3.99 10.66
C TRP A 42 -20.59 -4.23 9.39
N LEU A 43 -21.35 -3.22 8.94
CA LEU A 43 -22.25 -3.32 7.78
C LEU A 43 -21.52 -3.04 6.46
N PHE A 44 -20.49 -2.20 6.48
CA PHE A 44 -19.75 -1.89 5.25
C PHE A 44 -18.53 -2.80 5.12
N PRO A 45 -18.31 -3.38 3.92
CA PRO A 45 -17.13 -4.19 3.69
C PRO A 45 -15.87 -3.34 3.89
N THR A 46 -14.87 -3.94 4.54
CA THR A 46 -13.55 -3.32 4.65
C THR A 46 -12.94 -3.15 3.26
N VAL A 47 -12.42 -1.98 2.96
CA VAL A 47 -11.70 -1.74 1.71
C VAL A 47 -10.42 -2.57 1.75
N SER A 48 -10.30 -3.52 0.84
CA SER A 48 -9.05 -4.26 0.63
C SER A 48 -8.10 -3.43 -0.24
N LEU A 49 -6.81 -3.53 0.02
CA LEU A 49 -5.78 -3.02 -0.89
C LEU A 49 -5.73 -3.95 -2.10
N ASP A 50 -6.26 -3.48 -3.21
CA ASP A 50 -6.36 -4.23 -4.47
C ASP A 50 -6.09 -3.33 -5.68
N SER A 51 -6.29 -3.86 -6.87
CA SER A 51 -6.07 -3.15 -8.12
C SER A 51 -6.91 -1.88 -8.26
N THR A 52 -8.07 -1.76 -7.59
CA THR A 52 -8.89 -0.54 -7.62
C THR A 52 -8.19 0.59 -6.85
N THR A 53 -7.48 0.24 -5.79
CA THR A 53 -6.64 1.18 -5.04
C THR A 53 -5.44 1.64 -5.87
N VAL A 54 -4.86 0.76 -6.70
CA VAL A 54 -3.81 1.13 -7.66
C VAL A 54 -4.34 2.14 -8.67
N ALA A 55 -5.50 1.88 -9.26
CA ALA A 55 -6.13 2.79 -10.21
C ALA A 55 -6.44 4.17 -9.59
N ALA A 56 -6.81 4.21 -8.31
CA ALA A 56 -7.14 5.45 -7.60
C ALA A 56 -5.90 6.24 -7.14
N LYS A 57 -4.86 5.54 -6.65
CA LYS A 57 -3.64 6.18 -6.13
C LYS A 57 -2.59 6.44 -7.21
N GLY A 58 -2.67 5.73 -8.32
CA GLY A 58 -1.60 5.67 -9.32
C GLY A 58 -0.44 4.76 -8.88
N TYR A 59 0.46 4.51 -9.81
CA TYR A 59 1.71 3.81 -9.58
C TYR A 59 2.85 4.61 -10.22
N HIS A 60 4.02 4.55 -9.60
CA HIS A 60 5.18 5.30 -10.08
C HIS A 60 6.35 4.34 -10.24
N PHE A 61 6.95 4.40 -11.42
CA PHE A 61 8.25 3.78 -11.66
C PHE A 61 9.32 4.87 -11.56
N PRO A 62 10.35 4.70 -10.74
CA PRO A 62 11.39 5.72 -10.53
C PRO A 62 12.10 6.13 -11.80
N LEU A 63 12.19 5.26 -12.80
CA LEU A 63 12.80 5.55 -14.09
C LEU A 63 12.05 6.62 -14.91
N ALA A 64 10.78 6.87 -14.61
CA ALA A 64 10.02 7.96 -15.22
C ALA A 64 10.36 9.33 -14.61
N ALA A 65 10.97 9.37 -13.43
CA ALA A 65 11.21 10.61 -12.69
C ALA A 65 12.50 11.34 -13.08
N GLU A 66 13.44 10.69 -13.76
CA GLU A 66 14.71 11.33 -14.16
C GLU A 66 14.65 12.08 -15.49
N ASN A 67 13.66 11.80 -16.34
CA ASN A 67 13.60 12.40 -17.69
C ASN A 67 12.50 13.43 -17.93
N ASP A 68 11.58 13.62 -16.98
CA ASP A 68 10.55 14.65 -17.17
C ASP A 68 10.17 15.33 -15.86
N ALA A 69 10.74 16.51 -15.66
CA ALA A 69 10.13 17.55 -14.83
C ALA A 69 8.81 18.10 -15.46
N THR A 70 8.26 17.38 -16.42
CA THR A 70 6.99 17.65 -17.06
C THR A 70 5.95 16.69 -16.51
N THR A 71 5.30 17.19 -15.47
CA THR A 71 3.91 16.92 -15.06
C THR A 71 3.11 16.22 -16.17
N GLN A 72 2.94 14.90 -16.11
CA GLN A 72 1.80 14.31 -16.75
C GLN A 72 0.58 14.61 -15.88
N THR A 73 -0.02 15.73 -16.19
CA THR A 73 -1.32 16.14 -15.70
C THR A 73 -2.34 15.22 -16.34
N GLN A 74 -2.69 14.15 -15.69
CA GLN A 74 -4.01 13.57 -15.91
C GLN A 74 -4.99 14.61 -15.37
N GLU A 75 -5.83 15.13 -16.24
CA GLU A 75 -6.77 16.21 -15.93
C GLU A 75 -7.53 15.93 -14.62
N GLY A 76 -7.29 16.73 -13.62
CA GLY A 76 -8.13 16.87 -12.42
C GLY A 76 -7.51 16.54 -11.08
N THR A 77 -6.30 15.97 -10.98
CA THR A 77 -5.71 15.67 -9.66
C THR A 77 -4.26 16.13 -9.60
N THR A 78 -4.03 17.25 -8.93
CA THR A 78 -2.67 17.69 -8.57
C THR A 78 -2.22 16.82 -7.38
N VAL A 79 -1.44 15.79 -7.64
CA VAL A 79 -0.81 15.01 -6.57
C VAL A 79 0.38 15.80 -6.06
N GLN A 80 0.21 16.48 -4.96
CA GLN A 80 1.30 17.15 -4.28
C GLN A 80 2.06 16.13 -3.42
N TYR A 81 3.20 15.67 -3.92
CA TYR A 81 4.11 14.86 -3.11
C TYR A 81 4.80 15.77 -2.10
N LEU A 82 4.37 15.72 -0.87
CA LEU A 82 5.18 16.14 0.26
C LEU A 82 6.29 15.11 0.43
N LYS A 83 7.42 15.34 -0.23
CA LYS A 83 8.63 14.58 0.05
C LYS A 83 9.06 14.96 1.47
N PRO A 84 8.97 14.05 2.45
CA PRO A 84 9.42 14.39 3.80
C PRO A 84 10.90 14.77 3.72
N ASP A 85 11.26 15.89 4.32
CA ASP A 85 12.67 16.26 4.45
C ASP A 85 13.33 15.32 5.47
N SER A 86 13.79 14.18 4.96
CA SER A 86 14.55 13.20 5.74
C SER A 86 16.02 13.56 5.88
N SER A 87 16.46 14.69 5.31
CA SER A 87 17.87 15.14 5.35
C SER A 87 18.42 15.33 6.77
N ILE A 88 17.52 15.52 7.74
CA ILE A 88 17.86 15.64 9.17
C ILE A 88 18.32 14.28 9.75
N TYR A 89 17.82 13.16 9.22
CA TYR A 89 18.06 11.81 9.74
C TYR A 89 18.93 10.95 8.84
N PHE A 90 18.85 11.16 7.51
CA PHE A 90 19.61 10.41 6.52
C PHE A 90 20.20 11.35 5.49
N THR A 91 21.50 11.38 5.41
CA THR A 91 22.17 12.04 4.29
C THR A 91 21.97 11.19 3.02
N LYS A 92 21.91 11.85 1.85
CA LYS A 92 21.81 11.15 0.57
C LYS A 92 22.91 10.11 0.39
N SER A 93 24.11 10.40 0.86
CA SER A 93 25.25 9.49 0.80
C SER A 93 25.08 8.26 1.69
N ALA A 94 24.51 8.41 2.88
CA ALA A 94 24.23 7.28 3.78
C ALA A 94 23.17 6.36 3.19
N TYR A 95 22.08 6.94 2.63
CA TYR A 95 21.07 6.19 1.92
C TYR A 95 21.66 5.41 0.73
N GLN A 96 22.42 6.08 -0.13
CA GLN A 96 23.06 5.43 -1.28
C GLN A 96 24.02 4.31 -0.89
N SER A 97 24.76 4.48 0.21
CA SER A 97 25.67 3.44 0.71
C SER A 97 24.89 2.22 1.17
N GLN A 98 23.80 2.42 1.91
CA GLN A 98 22.93 1.35 2.38
C GLN A 98 22.24 0.63 1.22
N MET A 99 21.66 1.37 0.28
CA MET A 99 21.02 0.77 -0.89
C MET A 99 22.02 0.02 -1.79
N ARG A 100 23.26 0.49 -1.88
CA ARG A 100 24.32 -0.23 -2.59
C ARG A 100 24.68 -1.56 -1.92
N GLU A 101 24.75 -1.59 -0.59
CA GLU A 101 24.99 -2.81 0.16
C GLU A 101 23.87 -3.83 -0.06
N ILE A 102 22.63 -3.38 0.03
CA ILE A 102 21.43 -4.18 -0.24
C ILE A 102 21.43 -4.72 -1.67
N ALA A 103 21.67 -3.85 -2.65
CA ALA A 103 21.75 -4.27 -4.06
C ALA A 103 22.83 -5.33 -4.28
N ASN A 104 24.02 -5.14 -3.72
CA ASN A 104 25.12 -6.10 -3.85
C ASN A 104 24.76 -7.47 -3.24
N HIS A 105 23.99 -7.48 -2.15
CA HIS A 105 23.53 -8.73 -1.54
C HIS A 105 22.67 -9.52 -2.54
N TYR A 106 21.64 -8.89 -3.13
CA TYR A 106 20.76 -9.57 -4.08
C TYR A 106 21.39 -9.83 -5.44
N LEU A 107 22.33 -9.00 -5.87
CA LEU A 107 23.11 -9.23 -7.10
C LEU A 107 24.04 -10.45 -7.01
N ALA A 108 24.44 -10.85 -5.80
CA ALA A 108 25.22 -12.06 -5.58
C ALA A 108 24.41 -13.35 -5.75
N GLU A 109 23.08 -13.27 -5.70
CA GLU A 109 22.19 -14.42 -5.85
C GLU A 109 21.92 -14.73 -7.33
N ASP A 110 21.80 -16.02 -7.68
CA ASP A 110 21.42 -16.45 -9.04
C ASP A 110 19.94 -16.18 -9.31
N GLN A 111 19.11 -16.32 -8.29
CA GLN A 111 17.67 -16.08 -8.34
C GLN A 111 17.22 -15.28 -7.13
N ILE A 112 16.54 -14.19 -7.37
CA ILE A 112 15.98 -13.33 -6.34
C ILE A 112 14.58 -13.78 -5.99
N ILE A 113 14.38 -14.24 -4.75
CA ILE A 113 13.06 -14.64 -4.26
C ILE A 113 12.50 -13.52 -3.41
N VAL A 114 11.43 -12.90 -3.90
CA VAL A 114 10.75 -11.80 -3.21
C VAL A 114 9.71 -12.37 -2.26
N THR A 115 9.95 -12.21 -0.98
CA THR A 115 9.06 -12.62 0.13
C THR A 115 8.32 -11.40 0.69
N SER A 116 7.47 -11.63 1.68
CA SER A 116 6.80 -10.51 2.38
C SER A 116 7.77 -9.67 3.21
N GLU A 117 8.82 -10.29 3.70
CA GLU A 117 9.81 -9.67 4.58
C GLU A 117 10.78 -8.77 3.82
N ASN A 118 11.23 -9.20 2.63
CA ASN A 118 12.23 -8.48 1.85
C ASN A 118 11.64 -7.68 0.67
N TYR A 119 10.32 -7.68 0.51
CA TYR A 119 9.65 -7.11 -0.66
C TYR A 119 10.04 -5.65 -0.96
N MET A 120 9.92 -4.79 0.05
CA MET A 120 10.20 -3.36 -0.10
C MET A 120 11.67 -3.13 -0.46
N GLU A 121 12.56 -3.81 0.25
CA GLU A 121 14.01 -3.74 0.10
C GLU A 121 14.45 -4.17 -1.31
N VAL A 122 13.93 -5.31 -1.79
CA VAL A 122 14.24 -5.82 -3.14
C VAL A 122 13.71 -4.89 -4.22
N MET A 123 12.46 -4.41 -4.09
CA MET A 123 11.89 -3.50 -5.08
C MET A 123 12.68 -2.20 -5.17
N GLU A 124 13.04 -1.64 -4.02
CA GLU A 124 13.83 -0.40 -3.95
C GLU A 124 15.22 -0.59 -4.57
N ALA A 125 15.88 -1.72 -4.29
CA ALA A 125 17.17 -2.04 -4.91
C ALA A 125 17.07 -2.20 -6.44
N ILE A 126 16.04 -2.89 -6.93
CA ILE A 126 15.80 -3.04 -8.38
C ILE A 126 15.53 -1.67 -9.03
N TYR A 127 14.77 -0.81 -8.36
CA TYR A 127 14.42 0.51 -8.90
C TYR A 127 15.60 1.48 -8.91
N ASP A 128 16.48 1.41 -7.90
CA ASP A 128 17.68 2.25 -7.85
C ASP A 128 18.79 1.79 -8.81
N TYR A 129 18.86 0.49 -9.08
CA TYR A 129 19.93 -0.10 -9.92
C TYR A 129 19.40 -1.01 -11.05
N PRO A 130 18.45 -0.59 -11.87
CA PRO A 130 17.73 -1.46 -12.80
C PRO A 130 18.66 -2.13 -13.84
N THR A 131 19.70 -1.43 -14.28
CA THR A 131 20.66 -1.97 -15.26
C THR A 131 21.51 -3.10 -14.68
N GLU A 132 21.80 -3.06 -13.39
CA GLU A 132 22.61 -4.09 -12.72
C GLU A 132 21.79 -5.37 -12.49
N PHE A 133 20.48 -5.22 -12.27
CA PHE A 133 19.55 -6.34 -12.12
C PHE A 133 19.10 -6.95 -13.46
N SER A 134 19.44 -6.33 -14.59
CA SER A 134 19.12 -6.88 -15.92
C SER A 134 19.71 -8.27 -16.12
N GLY A 135 18.87 -9.22 -16.53
CA GLY A 135 19.25 -10.63 -16.71
C GLY A 135 19.17 -11.48 -15.44
N LYS A 136 18.82 -10.91 -14.29
CA LYS A 136 18.58 -11.68 -13.07
C LYS A 136 17.18 -12.30 -13.10
N THR A 137 17.08 -13.51 -12.61
CA THR A 137 15.79 -14.17 -12.42
C THR A 137 15.13 -13.68 -11.14
N VAL A 138 13.91 -13.14 -11.26
CA VAL A 138 13.11 -12.70 -10.11
C VAL A 138 11.88 -13.57 -9.98
N GLU A 139 11.59 -14.03 -8.77
CA GLU A 139 10.37 -14.76 -8.42
C GLU A 139 9.61 -13.98 -7.35
N MET A 140 8.36 -13.65 -7.62
CA MET A 140 7.52 -12.89 -6.69
C MET A 140 6.07 -13.34 -6.71
N VAL A 141 5.36 -13.07 -5.62
CA VAL A 141 3.91 -13.25 -5.52
C VAL A 141 3.27 -11.86 -5.45
N GLY A 142 2.29 -11.60 -6.29
CA GLY A 142 1.58 -10.33 -6.31
C GLY A 142 0.24 -10.44 -7.02
N PHE A 143 -0.51 -9.35 -7.05
CA PHE A 143 -1.76 -9.28 -7.81
C PHE A 143 -1.55 -8.61 -9.16
N VAL A 144 -2.32 -9.08 -10.13
CA VAL A 144 -2.23 -8.60 -11.51
C VAL A 144 -2.99 -7.30 -11.66
N TYR A 145 -2.32 -6.33 -12.25
CA TYR A 145 -2.92 -5.09 -12.74
C TYR A 145 -2.70 -5.02 -14.26
N ASN A 146 -3.78 -4.97 -15.02
CA ASN A 146 -3.72 -4.83 -16.47
C ASN A 146 -3.61 -3.35 -16.81
N ASP A 147 -2.65 -3.02 -17.68
CA ASP A 147 -2.50 -1.64 -18.15
C ASP A 147 -3.74 -1.27 -18.99
N PRO A 148 -4.48 -0.22 -18.61
CA PRO A 148 -5.64 0.22 -19.38
C PRO A 148 -5.28 0.70 -20.79
N ASP A 149 -4.04 1.18 -20.98
CA ASP A 149 -3.58 1.71 -22.26
C ASP A 149 -2.90 0.66 -23.14
N ASN A 150 -2.51 -0.49 -22.55
CA ASN A 150 -1.83 -1.55 -23.28
C ASN A 150 -2.23 -2.96 -22.81
N ALA A 151 -3.15 -3.58 -23.54
CA ALA A 151 -3.69 -4.90 -23.21
C ALA A 151 -2.66 -6.04 -23.17
N HIS A 152 -1.44 -5.84 -23.70
CA HIS A 152 -0.35 -6.82 -23.68
C HIS A 152 0.62 -6.64 -22.53
N GLN A 153 0.40 -5.62 -21.68
CA GLN A 153 1.23 -5.35 -20.53
C GLN A 153 0.46 -5.63 -19.25
N GLN A 154 1.06 -6.43 -18.39
CA GLN A 154 0.54 -6.74 -17.08
C GLN A 154 1.59 -6.38 -16.03
N PHE A 155 1.15 -5.71 -14.99
CA PHE A 155 1.99 -5.45 -13.83
C PHE A 155 1.66 -6.45 -12.73
N ILE A 156 2.68 -6.90 -12.04
CA ILE A 156 2.53 -7.72 -10.84
C ILE A 156 2.90 -6.85 -9.66
N PHE A 157 1.88 -6.44 -8.93
CA PHE A 157 1.99 -5.47 -7.85
C PHE A 157 1.78 -6.07 -6.47
N ARG A 158 2.36 -5.42 -5.49
CA ARG A 158 2.03 -5.56 -4.07
C ARG A 158 1.97 -4.19 -3.43
N PHE A 159 1.28 -4.13 -2.28
CA PHE A 159 1.31 -2.94 -1.44
C PHE A 159 2.44 -3.05 -0.41
N GLY A 160 3.30 -2.04 -0.37
CA GLY A 160 4.19 -1.80 0.75
C GLY A 160 3.52 -0.84 1.72
N ILE A 161 3.47 -1.20 2.99
CA ILE A 161 2.92 -0.36 4.06
C ILE A 161 4.08 0.06 4.95
N ILE A 162 4.32 1.37 5.06
CA ILE A 162 5.43 1.89 5.88
C ILE A 162 4.98 2.04 7.33
N HIS A 163 3.94 2.81 7.60
CA HIS A 163 3.40 3.03 8.94
C HIS A 163 1.93 2.65 9.04
N CYS A 164 1.11 3.03 8.06
CA CYS A 164 -0.31 2.75 8.05
C CYS A 164 -0.83 2.61 6.61
N ILE A 165 -2.09 2.21 6.48
CA ILE A 165 -2.70 2.01 5.16
C ILE A 165 -2.76 3.29 4.30
N ALA A 166 -2.73 4.47 4.93
CA ALA A 166 -2.78 5.74 4.22
C ALA A 166 -1.45 6.06 3.51
N ASP A 167 -0.32 5.60 4.05
CA ASP A 167 1.01 5.75 3.48
C ASP A 167 1.49 4.51 2.71
N SER A 168 0.56 3.63 2.33
CA SER A 168 0.87 2.49 1.49
C SER A 168 1.25 2.94 0.08
N GLY A 169 2.37 2.43 -0.41
CA GLY A 169 2.81 2.54 -1.79
C GLY A 169 2.53 1.28 -2.59
N VAL A 170 2.48 1.39 -3.90
CA VAL A 170 2.35 0.27 -4.82
C VAL A 170 3.69 0.05 -5.51
N TYR A 171 4.20 -1.17 -5.41
CA TYR A 171 5.46 -1.56 -6.03
C TYR A 171 5.25 -2.84 -6.83
N GLY A 172 6.08 -3.06 -7.84
CA GLY A 172 6.02 -4.29 -8.62
C GLY A 172 6.79 -4.20 -9.91
N LEU A 173 6.64 -5.22 -10.74
CA LEU A 173 7.38 -5.36 -11.98
C LEU A 173 6.40 -5.50 -13.16
N LEU A 174 6.82 -4.95 -14.29
CA LEU A 174 6.14 -5.15 -15.56
C LEU A 174 6.45 -6.57 -16.06
N SER A 175 5.39 -7.32 -16.36
CA SER A 175 5.48 -8.62 -17.00
C SER A 175 5.09 -8.49 -18.48
N THR A 176 5.99 -8.89 -19.35
CA THR A 176 5.78 -8.97 -20.80
C THR A 176 5.98 -10.41 -21.27
N GLY A 177 5.30 -10.81 -22.33
CA GLY A 177 5.50 -12.14 -22.94
C GLY A 177 4.67 -13.28 -22.35
N SER A 178 3.67 -13.01 -21.55
CA SER A 178 2.66 -14.00 -21.19
C SER A 178 1.66 -14.17 -22.35
N ASP A 179 1.57 -15.38 -22.91
CA ASP A 179 0.63 -15.69 -24.01
C ASP A 179 -0.83 -15.61 -23.56
N THR A 180 -1.08 -15.72 -22.27
CA THR A 180 -2.43 -15.64 -21.68
C THR A 180 -2.46 -14.57 -20.60
N PRO A 181 -3.18 -13.47 -20.83
CA PRO A 181 -3.34 -12.45 -19.81
C PRO A 181 -4.16 -12.99 -18.64
N PHE A 182 -3.65 -12.82 -17.44
CA PHE A 182 -4.38 -13.10 -16.21
C PHE A 182 -5.49 -12.07 -16.00
N SER A 183 -6.56 -12.50 -15.34
CA SER A 183 -7.65 -11.59 -14.98
C SER A 183 -7.15 -10.53 -13.99
N TYR A 184 -7.71 -9.35 -14.12
CA TYR A 184 -7.49 -8.22 -13.20
C TYR A 184 -7.67 -8.65 -11.74
N ASN A 185 -6.78 -8.20 -10.87
CA ASN A 185 -6.78 -8.48 -9.44
C ASN A 185 -6.54 -9.96 -9.04
N THR A 186 -6.10 -10.80 -9.97
CA THR A 186 -5.73 -12.18 -9.65
C THR A 186 -4.38 -12.22 -8.96
N TRP A 187 -4.27 -12.97 -7.85
CA TRP A 187 -2.99 -13.23 -7.22
C TRP A 187 -2.24 -14.33 -7.95
N VAL A 188 -1.02 -14.03 -8.33
CA VAL A 188 -0.16 -14.91 -9.11
C VAL A 188 1.22 -15.03 -8.47
N LYS A 189 1.86 -16.17 -8.70
CA LYS A 189 3.28 -16.34 -8.49
C LYS A 189 3.95 -16.23 -9.85
N ALA A 190 4.74 -15.20 -10.04
CA ALA A 190 5.45 -14.93 -11.27
C ALA A 190 6.94 -15.21 -11.10
N LYS A 191 7.53 -15.72 -12.17
CA LYS A 191 8.97 -15.89 -12.31
C LYS A 191 9.37 -15.41 -13.70
N GLY A 192 10.34 -14.51 -13.76
CA GLY A 192 10.80 -13.90 -15.00
C GLY A 192 12.25 -13.47 -14.93
N ILE A 193 12.76 -12.98 -16.05
CA ILE A 193 14.10 -12.42 -16.20
C ILE A 193 13.98 -10.96 -16.61
#